data_fbcf63ff0326c16e6460a334d48c2e02
#
_entry.id   fbcf63ff0326c16e6460a334d48c2e02
#
_cell.length_a   1.000
_cell.length_b   1.000
_cell.length_c   1.000
_cell.angle_alpha   90.00
_cell.angle_beta   90.00
_cell.angle_gamma   90.00
#
_symmetry.space_group_name_H-M   'P 1'
#
loop_
_entity.id
_entity.type
_entity.pdbx_description
1 polymer ?
#
loop_
_entity_poly.entity_id
_entity_poly.type
_entity_poly.pdbx_seq_one_letter_code
_entity_poly.pdbx_strand_id
1 'polypeptide(L)'
;ASKLRPILVLWIDAADVVVAAVTSAAPRSPADLFLQDWSSEGLRVPSTVRLSRLDCLEQTVLRRRLGRLSEADARRAKHIWTSQVQPRF
;
A
#
# COMPACT_ATOMS: atom_id res chain seq x y z
N ALA A 1 16.82 4.21 -15.83
CA ALA A 1 16.60 5.00 -14.62
C ALA A 1 15.45 4.43 -13.84
N SER A 2 15.61 4.30 -12.54
CA SER A 2 14.55 3.83 -11.69
C SER A 2 13.54 4.95 -11.45
N LYS A 3 12.27 4.61 -11.51
CA LYS A 3 11.19 5.55 -11.17
C LYS A 3 10.85 5.41 -9.71
N LEU A 4 10.65 6.55 -9.05
CA LEU A 4 10.07 6.55 -7.71
C LEU A 4 8.58 6.24 -7.82
N ARG A 5 8.14 5.27 -7.02
CA ARG A 5 6.72 4.88 -7.00
C ARG A 5 6.23 4.91 -5.57
N PRO A 6 4.97 5.31 -5.35
CA PRO A 6 4.41 5.24 -4.01
C PRO A 6 4.23 3.78 -3.59
N ILE A 7 4.40 3.55 -2.31
CA ILE A 7 4.13 2.26 -1.68
C ILE A 7 3.42 2.51 -0.36
N LEU A 8 2.71 1.50 0.12
CA LEU A 8 2.11 1.52 1.44
C LEU A 8 2.97 0.65 2.36
N VAL A 9 3.46 1.25 3.44
CA VAL A 9 4.19 0.48 4.45
C VAL A 9 3.17 -0.27 5.30
N LEU A 10 3.27 -1.61 5.31
CA LEU A 10 2.38 -2.46 6.09
C LEU A 10 2.89 -2.66 7.50
N TRP A 11 4.18 -3.00 7.65
CA TRP A 11 4.82 -3.02 8.96
C TRP A 11 6.34 -2.94 8.82
N ILE A 12 6.97 -2.67 9.94
CA ILE A 12 8.41 -2.51 10.03
C ILE A 12 8.96 -3.66 10.87
N ASP A 13 9.99 -4.31 10.35
CA ASP A 13 10.68 -5.39 11.04
C ASP A 13 12.17 -5.05 11.06
N ALA A 14 12.63 -4.46 12.17
CA ALA A 14 14.01 -3.98 12.34
C ALA A 14 14.40 -3.03 11.20
N ALA A 15 15.42 -3.38 10.40
CA ALA A 15 15.87 -2.55 9.28
C ALA A 15 15.02 -2.72 8.01
N ASP A 16 14.10 -3.69 8.01
CA ASP A 16 13.30 -4.03 6.85
C ASP A 16 11.89 -3.50 6.97
N VAL A 17 11.25 -3.24 5.83
CA VAL A 17 9.84 -2.87 5.78
C VAL A 17 9.12 -3.78 4.80
N VAL A 18 7.91 -4.18 5.16
CA VAL A 18 7.03 -4.90 4.24
C VAL A 18 6.05 -3.90 3.66
N VAL A 19 5.99 -3.86 2.35
CA VAL A 19 5.24 -2.84 1.62
C VAL A 19 4.30 -3.47 0.60
N ALA A 20 3.24 -2.74 0.26
CA ALA A 20 2.35 -3.09 -0.82
C ALA A 20 2.49 -2.06 -1.95
N ALA A 21 2.38 -2.53 -3.18
CA ALA A 21 2.47 -1.66 -4.35
C ALA A 21 1.25 -0.77 -4.45
N VAL A 22 1.47 0.49 -4.87
CA VAL A 22 0.42 1.46 -5.15
C VAL A 22 0.48 1.79 -6.64
N THR A 23 -0.66 1.76 -7.30
CA THR A 23 -0.76 2.00 -8.73
C THR A 23 -1.87 3.00 -9.03
N SER A 24 -1.77 3.70 -10.16
CA SER A 24 -2.85 4.56 -10.66
C SER A 24 -3.92 3.78 -11.43
N ALA A 25 -3.71 2.48 -11.66
CA ALA A 25 -4.72 1.66 -12.32
C ALA A 25 -5.90 1.39 -11.38
N ALA A 26 -7.08 1.16 -11.97
CA ALA A 26 -8.25 0.80 -11.21
C ALA A 26 -8.09 -0.59 -10.57
N PRO A 27 -8.84 -0.87 -9.48
CA PRO A 27 -8.82 -2.20 -8.87
C PRO A 27 -9.17 -3.29 -9.87
N ARG A 28 -8.46 -4.43 -9.80
CA ARG A 28 -8.65 -5.58 -10.68
C ARG A 28 -8.99 -6.85 -9.94
N SER A 29 -8.82 -6.86 -8.62
CA SER A 29 -9.05 -8.07 -7.83
C SER A 29 -9.61 -7.68 -6.47
N PRO A 30 -10.19 -8.66 -5.74
CA PRO A 30 -10.68 -8.39 -4.39
C PRO A 30 -9.61 -7.94 -3.39
N ALA A 31 -8.33 -8.21 -3.68
CA ALA A 31 -7.23 -7.78 -2.83
C ALA A 31 -6.73 -6.37 -3.17
N ASP A 32 -7.37 -5.69 -4.12
CA ASP A 32 -7.02 -4.31 -4.48
C ASP A 32 -7.95 -3.35 -3.74
N LEU A 33 -7.37 -2.29 -3.18
CA LEU A 33 -8.10 -1.27 -2.44
C LEU A 33 -7.97 0.07 -3.16
N PHE A 34 -9.08 0.61 -3.66
CA PHE A 34 -9.10 1.97 -4.15
C PHE A 34 -9.06 2.95 -2.96
N LEU A 35 -8.09 3.86 -2.96
CA LEU A 35 -7.96 4.85 -1.90
C LEU A 35 -8.94 5.99 -2.14
N GLN A 36 -9.95 6.10 -1.29
CA GLN A 36 -10.96 7.15 -1.43
C GLN A 36 -10.40 8.53 -1.05
N ASP A 37 -9.48 8.56 -0.10
CA ASP A 37 -8.89 9.79 0.40
C ASP A 37 -7.48 10.01 -0.14
N TRP A 38 -7.23 9.57 -1.37
CA TRP A 38 -5.89 9.60 -1.96
C TRP A 38 -5.24 10.99 -1.92
N SER A 39 -6.02 12.04 -2.12
CA SER A 39 -5.49 13.40 -2.15
C SER A 39 -4.96 13.83 -0.79
N SER A 40 -5.73 13.62 0.26
CA SER A 40 -5.30 13.97 1.63
C SER A 40 -4.19 13.05 2.13
N GLU A 41 -4.01 11.90 1.50
CA GLU A 41 -2.97 10.93 1.85
C GLU A 41 -1.63 11.23 1.16
N GLY A 42 -1.57 12.30 0.39
CA GLY A 42 -0.32 12.74 -0.23
C GLY A 42 -0.08 12.24 -1.64
N LEU A 43 -1.09 11.63 -2.26
CA LEU A 43 -0.98 11.14 -3.64
C LEU A 43 -1.45 12.19 -4.62
N ARG A 44 -0.93 12.15 -5.83
CA ARG A 44 -1.22 13.15 -6.88
C ARG A 44 -2.38 12.77 -7.77
N VAL A 45 -2.71 11.50 -7.82
CA VAL A 45 -3.74 10.94 -8.69
C VAL A 45 -4.53 9.89 -7.93
N PRO A 46 -5.77 9.58 -8.35
CA PRO A 46 -6.50 8.45 -7.80
C PRO A 46 -5.63 7.19 -7.84
N SER A 47 -5.57 6.46 -6.76
CA SER A 47 -4.61 5.37 -6.59
C SER A 47 -5.25 4.16 -5.94
N THR A 48 -4.69 3.00 -6.24
CA THR A 48 -5.11 1.71 -5.73
C THR A 48 -3.94 1.02 -5.04
N VAL A 49 -4.15 0.51 -3.83
CA VAL A 49 -3.16 -0.33 -3.15
C VAL A 49 -3.42 -1.78 -3.54
N ARG A 50 -2.38 -2.47 -3.99
CA ARG A 50 -2.45 -3.87 -4.37
C ARG A 50 -1.93 -4.74 -3.23
N LEU A 51 -2.84 -5.20 -2.37
CA LEU A 51 -2.46 -6.00 -1.21
C LEU A 51 -2.00 -7.41 -1.57
N SER A 52 -2.12 -7.80 -2.83
CA SER A 52 -1.54 -9.05 -3.34
C SER A 52 -0.13 -8.87 -3.90
N ARG A 53 0.39 -7.65 -3.95
CA ARG A 53 1.75 -7.38 -4.46
C ARG A 53 2.60 -6.79 -3.35
N LEU A 54 3.15 -7.68 -2.55
CA LEU A 54 3.97 -7.30 -1.41
C LEU A 54 5.45 -7.44 -1.74
N ASP A 55 6.25 -6.62 -1.08
CA ASP A 55 7.70 -6.70 -1.18
C ASP A 55 8.31 -6.41 0.19
N CYS A 56 9.50 -6.92 0.42
CA CYS A 56 10.27 -6.64 1.61
C CYS A 56 11.50 -5.84 1.20
N LEU A 57 11.63 -4.63 1.75
CA LEU A 57 12.70 -3.70 1.38
C LEU A 57 13.47 -3.29 2.62
N GLU A 58 14.75 -2.91 2.43
CA GLU A 58 15.48 -2.22 3.48
C GLU A 58 14.92 -0.80 3.64
N GLN A 59 14.79 -0.32 4.87
CA GLN A 59 14.28 1.01 5.13
C GLN A 59 15.10 2.10 4.41
N THR A 60 16.37 1.86 4.19
CA THR A 60 17.26 2.82 3.53
C THR A 60 16.88 3.13 2.09
N VAL A 61 16.09 2.28 1.43
CA VAL A 61 15.64 2.56 0.06
C VAL A 61 14.41 3.47 0.00
N LEU A 62 13.77 3.70 1.13
CA LEU A 62 12.63 4.63 1.18
C LEU A 62 13.15 6.07 1.09
N ARG A 63 12.52 6.87 0.22
CA ARG A 63 12.99 8.24 -0.04
C ARG A 63 12.35 9.26 0.86
N ARG A 64 11.02 9.28 0.91
CA ARG A 64 10.30 10.23 1.74
C ARG A 64 8.91 9.72 2.04
N ARG A 65 8.35 10.28 3.10
CA ARG A 65 6.96 10.00 3.46
C ARG A 65 6.05 10.94 2.70
N LEU A 66 5.06 10.38 1.98
CA LEU A 66 4.07 11.16 1.26
C LEU A 66 2.92 11.58 2.17
N GLY A 67 2.53 10.71 3.08
CA GLY A 67 1.40 10.95 3.96
C GLY A 67 1.06 9.69 4.74
N ARG A 68 -0.18 9.62 5.18
CA ARG A 68 -0.69 8.52 5.97
C ARG A 68 -2.08 8.16 5.49
N LEU A 69 -2.43 6.88 5.53
CA LEU A 69 -3.80 6.46 5.21
C LEU A 69 -4.79 7.13 6.16
N SER A 70 -5.92 7.56 5.60
CA SER A 70 -7.03 8.01 6.42
C SER A 70 -7.55 6.84 7.26
N GLU A 71 -8.26 7.14 8.33
CA GLU A 71 -8.86 6.11 9.18
C GLU A 71 -9.80 5.20 8.38
N ALA A 72 -10.59 5.78 7.49
CA ALA A 72 -11.52 5.03 6.65
C ALA A 72 -10.78 4.09 5.70
N ASP A 73 -9.76 4.59 5.01
CA ASP A 73 -8.97 3.76 4.10
C ASP A 73 -8.18 2.70 4.85
N ALA A 74 -7.62 3.02 6.01
CA ALA A 74 -6.91 2.04 6.83
C ALA A 74 -7.85 0.92 7.29
N ARG A 75 -9.07 1.25 7.66
CA ARG A 75 -10.07 0.26 8.08
C ARG A 75 -10.44 -0.68 6.93
N ARG A 76 -10.63 -0.13 5.74
CA ARG A 76 -10.92 -0.93 4.55
C ARG A 76 -9.75 -1.81 4.15
N ALA A 77 -8.52 -1.30 4.29
CA ALA A 77 -7.32 -2.09 4.03
C ALA A 77 -7.23 -3.28 4.97
N LYS A 78 -7.50 -3.08 6.25
CA LYS A 78 -7.50 -4.17 7.24
C LYS A 78 -8.56 -5.21 6.93
N HIS A 79 -9.74 -4.77 6.50
CA HIS A 79 -10.81 -5.69 6.14
C HIS A 79 -10.42 -6.56 4.93
N ILE A 80 -9.85 -5.95 3.91
CA ILE A 80 -9.37 -6.70 2.74
C ILE A 80 -8.26 -7.67 3.15
N TRP A 81 -7.34 -7.22 3.99
CA TRP A 81 -6.25 -8.07 4.46
C TRP A 81 -6.78 -9.33 5.15
N THR A 82 -7.73 -9.17 6.08
CA THR A 82 -8.26 -10.31 6.84
C THR A 82 -9.16 -11.22 6.01
N SER A 83 -9.84 -10.69 4.98
CA SER A 83 -10.81 -11.47 4.21
C SER A 83 -10.23 -12.06 2.93
N GLN A 84 -9.22 -11.44 2.33
CA GLN A 84 -8.72 -11.83 1.00
C GLN A 84 -7.29 -12.36 1.03
N VAL A 85 -6.49 -11.94 1.97
CA VAL A 85 -5.08 -12.34 2.06
C VAL A 85 -4.96 -13.42 3.12
N GLN A 86 -5.11 -14.67 2.70
CA GLN A 86 -5.16 -15.81 3.62
C GLN A 86 -4.01 -16.77 3.35
N PRO A 87 -3.35 -17.28 4.41
CA PRO A 87 -2.35 -18.33 4.24
C PRO A 87 -2.94 -19.54 3.57
N ARG A 88 -2.13 -20.20 2.75
CA ARG A 88 -2.52 -21.42 2.05
C ARG A 88 -1.79 -22.64 2.63
N PHE A 89 -1.23 -22.46 3.80
CA PHE A 89 -0.50 -23.52 4.51
C PHE A 89 -1.09 -23.80 5.88
#